data_9ae58df1f176862c442297b1fd5e5412
#
_entry.id   9ae58df1f176862c442297b1fd5e5412
#
_cell.length_a   1.000
_cell.length_b   1.000
_cell.length_c   1.000
_cell.angle_alpha   90.00
_cell.angle_beta   90.00
_cell.angle_gamma   90.00
#
_symmetry.space_group_name_H-M   'P 1'
#
loop_
_entity.id
_entity.type
_entity.pdbx_description
1 polymer ?
#
loop_
_entity_poly.entity_id
_entity_poly.type
_entity_poly.pdbx_seq_one_letter_code
_entity_poly.pdbx_strand_id
1 'polypeptide(L)'
;MTPERNPEFFDRWAADYDWFVEGWANSFPFEGYDKLLDRIVELADPQPGMKILDMGIGTGNLAERFIGTGCEMWGIDFSGNMLEEARRKMPSAHLLQADILAEWPSELKTGFDRIVSAYVFHHFNLETKLKVIERILNELLRDNGRIIIGDTSYPSFAARANARKELIDVWDDTEFYWAADEIKLMSWGNSAHIVYEQISSCGGVYLIVPA
;
A
#
# COMPACT_ATOMS: atom_id res chain seq x y z
N MET A 1 -1.38 21.34 -1.36
CA MET A 1 -1.61 19.98 -1.92
C MET A 1 -0.66 19.85 -3.08
N THR A 2 0.21 18.85 -3.08
CA THR A 2 0.99 18.52 -4.25
C THR A 2 0.04 18.00 -5.33
N PRO A 3 0.33 18.17 -6.63
CA PRO A 3 -0.53 17.68 -7.72
C PRO A 3 -0.87 16.19 -7.61
N GLU A 4 0.03 15.41 -7.04
CA GLU A 4 -0.06 13.95 -6.90
C GLU A 4 -1.06 13.48 -5.82
N ARG A 5 -1.57 14.36 -4.99
CA ARG A 5 -2.61 14.07 -3.98
C ARG A 5 -3.93 14.76 -4.29
N ASN A 6 -4.19 15.01 -5.56
CA ASN A 6 -5.45 15.57 -6.01
C ASN A 6 -6.43 14.43 -6.35
N PRO A 7 -7.55 14.25 -5.62
CA PRO A 7 -8.57 13.26 -5.97
C PRO A 7 -9.03 13.35 -7.43
N GLU A 8 -9.17 14.56 -7.98
CA GLU A 8 -9.57 14.77 -9.37
C GLU A 8 -8.58 14.18 -10.39
N PHE A 9 -7.30 14.05 -10.04
CA PHE A 9 -6.31 13.40 -10.90
C PHE A 9 -6.60 11.89 -10.97
N PHE A 10 -6.76 11.25 -9.83
CA PHE A 10 -7.06 9.82 -9.73
C PHE A 10 -8.47 9.50 -10.24
N ASP A 11 -9.44 10.37 -10.04
CA ASP A 11 -10.78 10.22 -10.59
C ASP A 11 -10.78 10.15 -12.12
N ARG A 12 -9.95 10.96 -12.79
CA ARG A 12 -9.82 10.91 -14.24
C ARG A 12 -9.07 9.67 -14.75
N TRP A 13 -8.20 9.13 -13.93
CA TRP A 13 -7.32 8.03 -14.29
C TRP A 13 -7.91 6.65 -13.98
N ALA A 14 -8.96 6.60 -13.15
CA ALA A 14 -9.54 5.36 -12.64
C ALA A 14 -9.94 4.36 -13.74
N ALA A 15 -10.57 4.84 -14.84
CA ALA A 15 -11.05 3.98 -15.91
C ALA A 15 -9.92 3.30 -16.72
N ASP A 16 -8.75 3.94 -16.79
CA ASP A 16 -7.62 3.47 -17.61
C ASP A 16 -6.48 2.92 -16.73
N TYR A 17 -6.63 2.96 -15.40
CA TYR A 17 -5.56 2.62 -14.45
C TYR A 17 -5.03 1.20 -14.62
N ASP A 18 -5.93 0.22 -14.70
CA ASP A 18 -5.55 -1.18 -14.82
C ASP A 18 -4.79 -1.44 -16.12
N TRP A 19 -5.29 -0.92 -17.23
CA TRP A 19 -4.62 -1.02 -18.53
C TRP A 19 -3.24 -0.36 -18.50
N PHE A 20 -3.12 0.80 -17.84
CA PHE A 20 -1.84 1.50 -17.70
C PHE A 20 -0.83 0.65 -16.91
N VAL A 21 -1.21 0.13 -15.75
CA VAL A 21 -0.35 -0.70 -14.92
C VAL A 21 0.10 -1.97 -15.64
N GLU A 22 -0.82 -2.66 -16.34
CA GLU A 22 -0.50 -3.83 -17.15
C GLU A 22 0.54 -3.50 -18.23
N GLY A 23 0.39 -2.36 -18.91
CA GLY A 23 1.32 -1.90 -19.95
C GLY A 23 2.74 -1.61 -19.41
N TRP A 24 2.88 -1.28 -18.13
CA TRP A 24 4.14 -0.94 -17.47
C TRP A 24 4.67 -2.00 -16.50
N ALA A 25 4.01 -3.16 -16.38
CA ALA A 25 4.35 -4.20 -15.40
C ALA A 25 5.78 -4.79 -15.53
N ASN A 26 6.49 -4.50 -16.63
CA ASN A 26 7.87 -4.91 -16.87
C ASN A 26 8.87 -3.74 -16.82
N SER A 27 8.47 -2.57 -16.32
CA SER A 27 9.31 -1.37 -16.26
C SER A 27 9.03 -0.57 -15.00
N PHE A 28 9.97 0.33 -14.67
CA PHE A 28 9.81 1.27 -13.56
C PHE A 28 8.55 2.14 -13.76
N PRO A 29 7.74 2.37 -12.72
CA PRO A 29 7.89 1.90 -11.33
C PRO A 29 7.21 0.56 -11.03
N PHE A 30 6.55 -0.09 -12.00
CA PHE A 30 5.70 -1.28 -11.83
C PHE A 30 6.38 -2.61 -12.17
N GLU A 31 7.72 -2.63 -12.39
CA GLU A 31 8.42 -3.89 -12.62
C GLU A 31 8.15 -4.90 -11.52
N GLY A 32 7.60 -6.05 -11.91
CA GLY A 32 7.25 -7.12 -10.98
C GLY A 32 5.95 -6.88 -10.20
N TYR A 33 5.05 -6.04 -10.71
CA TYR A 33 3.79 -5.68 -10.07
C TYR A 33 3.01 -6.88 -9.54
N ASP A 34 2.71 -7.86 -10.38
CA ASP A 34 1.95 -9.05 -9.96
C ASP A 34 2.67 -9.85 -8.87
N LYS A 35 3.98 -10.02 -8.98
CA LYS A 35 4.78 -10.71 -7.95
C LYS A 35 4.74 -9.99 -6.62
N LEU A 36 4.72 -8.65 -6.64
CA LEU A 36 4.63 -7.84 -5.44
C LEU A 36 3.25 -8.00 -4.79
N LEU A 37 2.16 -7.93 -5.56
CA LEU A 37 0.81 -8.13 -5.04
C LEU A 37 0.62 -9.57 -4.50
N ASP A 38 1.11 -10.59 -5.22
CA ASP A 38 1.06 -11.97 -4.75
C ASP A 38 1.82 -12.14 -3.43
N ARG A 39 2.99 -11.50 -3.32
CA ARG A 39 3.78 -11.57 -2.09
C ARG A 39 3.09 -10.90 -0.90
N ILE A 40 2.35 -9.81 -1.12
CA ILE A 40 1.52 -9.19 -0.06
C ILE A 40 0.47 -10.20 0.43
N VAL A 41 -0.22 -10.89 -0.48
CA VAL A 41 -1.24 -11.90 -0.12
C VAL A 41 -0.62 -13.08 0.65
N GLU A 42 0.53 -13.59 0.20
CA GLU A 42 1.25 -14.66 0.90
C GLU A 42 1.62 -14.27 2.34
N LEU A 43 2.15 -13.06 2.53
CA LEU A 43 2.54 -12.55 3.86
C LEU A 43 1.32 -12.22 4.74
N ALA A 44 0.20 -11.85 4.14
CA ALA A 44 -1.06 -11.67 4.84
C ALA A 44 -1.59 -13.00 5.39
N ASP A 45 -1.27 -14.13 4.76
CA ASP A 45 -1.70 -15.47 5.18
C ASP A 45 -3.20 -15.49 5.52
N PRO A 46 -4.08 -15.19 4.52
CA PRO A 46 -5.50 -14.98 4.77
C PRO A 46 -6.18 -16.26 5.25
N GLN A 47 -6.99 -16.15 6.32
CA GLN A 47 -7.81 -17.25 6.83
C GLN A 47 -9.27 -16.86 6.81
N PRO A 48 -10.21 -17.80 6.58
CA PRO A 48 -11.63 -17.52 6.59
C PRO A 48 -12.08 -16.79 7.87
N GLY A 49 -12.86 -15.73 7.70
CA GLY A 49 -13.38 -14.90 8.79
C GLY A 49 -12.45 -13.78 9.25
N MET A 50 -11.21 -13.69 8.74
CA MET A 50 -10.36 -12.52 8.98
C MET A 50 -10.94 -11.27 8.33
N LYS A 51 -10.76 -10.12 9.00
CA LYS A 51 -11.01 -8.79 8.42
C LYS A 51 -9.71 -8.23 7.85
N ILE A 52 -9.74 -7.88 6.57
CA ILE A 52 -8.61 -7.31 5.85
C ILE A 52 -8.98 -5.90 5.37
N LEU A 53 -8.14 -4.91 5.67
CA LEU A 53 -8.27 -3.54 5.17
C LEU A 53 -7.19 -3.26 4.13
N ASP A 54 -7.60 -2.85 2.93
CA ASP A 54 -6.71 -2.30 1.91
C ASP A 54 -6.73 -0.77 1.98
N MET A 55 -5.58 -0.18 2.31
CA MET A 55 -5.42 1.28 2.45
C MET A 55 -4.92 1.89 1.15
N GLY A 56 -5.75 2.69 0.50
CA GLY A 56 -5.55 3.15 -0.86
C GLY A 56 -5.87 2.05 -1.85
N ILE A 57 -7.07 1.48 -1.72
CA ILE A 57 -7.50 0.30 -2.50
C ILE A 57 -7.48 0.53 -4.01
N GLY A 58 -7.57 1.80 -4.47
CA GLY A 58 -7.65 2.14 -5.88
C GLY A 58 -8.78 1.41 -6.59
N THR A 59 -8.48 0.82 -7.75
CA THR A 59 -9.41 -0.01 -8.53
C THR A 59 -9.60 -1.42 -7.97
N GLY A 60 -8.91 -1.77 -6.87
CA GLY A 60 -9.06 -3.05 -6.16
C GLY A 60 -8.13 -4.17 -6.62
N ASN A 61 -7.08 -3.91 -7.37
CA ASN A 61 -6.18 -4.93 -7.93
C ASN A 61 -5.49 -5.81 -6.87
N LEU A 62 -5.13 -5.25 -5.70
CA LEU A 62 -4.63 -6.04 -4.58
C LEU A 62 -5.78 -6.77 -3.89
N ALA A 63 -6.86 -6.06 -3.57
CA ALA A 63 -7.96 -6.60 -2.80
C ALA A 63 -8.68 -7.76 -3.51
N GLU A 64 -8.82 -7.74 -4.85
CA GLU A 64 -9.44 -8.84 -5.61
C GLU A 64 -8.70 -10.17 -5.45
N ARG A 65 -7.38 -10.15 -5.13
CA ARG A 65 -6.59 -11.38 -4.88
C ARG A 65 -6.98 -12.11 -3.60
N PHE A 66 -7.75 -11.46 -2.73
CA PHE A 66 -8.34 -12.08 -1.54
C PHE A 66 -9.72 -12.70 -1.80
N ILE A 67 -10.28 -12.59 -3.00
CA ILE A 67 -11.55 -13.24 -3.36
C ILE A 67 -11.42 -14.77 -3.22
N GLY A 68 -12.39 -15.40 -2.58
CA GLY A 68 -12.38 -16.85 -2.36
C GLY A 68 -11.62 -17.32 -1.12
N THR A 69 -10.90 -16.45 -0.42
CA THR A 69 -10.21 -16.81 0.84
C THR A 69 -11.15 -16.92 2.04
N GLY A 70 -12.39 -16.42 1.91
CA GLY A 70 -13.34 -16.34 3.02
C GLY A 70 -13.13 -15.18 3.99
N CYS A 71 -12.24 -14.23 3.64
CA CYS A 71 -12.00 -13.02 4.41
C CYS A 71 -13.08 -11.96 4.15
N GLU A 72 -13.33 -11.10 5.13
CA GLU A 72 -14.14 -9.90 5.00
C GLU A 72 -13.25 -8.75 4.51
N MET A 73 -13.47 -8.30 3.26
CA MET A 73 -12.67 -7.25 2.64
C MET A 73 -13.23 -5.87 2.93
N TRP A 74 -12.33 -4.99 3.37
CA TRP A 74 -12.55 -3.57 3.53
C TRP A 74 -11.54 -2.79 2.69
N GLY A 75 -11.94 -1.62 2.21
CA GLY A 75 -11.03 -0.75 1.46
C GLY A 75 -11.36 0.71 1.66
N ILE A 76 -10.32 1.53 1.69
CA ILE A 76 -10.45 2.98 1.65
C ILE A 76 -9.66 3.55 0.49
N ASP A 77 -10.23 4.58 -0.13
CA ASP A 77 -9.55 5.43 -1.09
C ASP A 77 -10.12 6.84 -1.02
N PHE A 78 -9.33 7.85 -1.37
CA PHE A 78 -9.81 9.22 -1.40
C PHE A 78 -10.53 9.57 -2.71
N SER A 79 -10.31 8.77 -3.79
CA SER A 79 -10.98 8.91 -5.08
C SER A 79 -12.28 8.11 -5.12
N GLY A 80 -13.39 8.80 -5.36
CA GLY A 80 -14.69 8.16 -5.53
C GLY A 80 -14.76 7.26 -6.76
N ASN A 81 -14.11 7.66 -7.86
CA ASN A 81 -14.11 6.90 -9.11
C ASN A 81 -13.26 5.62 -8.99
N MET A 82 -12.14 5.64 -8.26
CA MET A 82 -11.39 4.41 -7.92
C MET A 82 -12.26 3.42 -7.16
N LEU A 83 -13.00 3.90 -6.16
CA LEU A 83 -13.91 3.04 -5.39
C LEU A 83 -15.08 2.49 -6.22
N GLU A 84 -15.53 3.21 -7.26
CA GLU A 84 -16.54 2.68 -8.18
C GLU A 84 -16.00 1.50 -8.98
N GLU A 85 -14.77 1.56 -9.48
CA GLU A 85 -14.12 0.43 -10.15
C GLU A 85 -13.91 -0.75 -9.19
N ALA A 86 -13.39 -0.50 -7.98
CA ALA A 86 -13.24 -1.53 -6.96
C ALA A 86 -14.59 -2.20 -6.62
N ARG A 87 -15.68 -1.44 -6.56
CA ARG A 87 -17.03 -1.98 -6.28
C ARG A 87 -17.55 -2.88 -7.39
N ARG A 88 -17.18 -2.61 -8.66
CA ARG A 88 -17.53 -3.49 -9.77
C ARG A 88 -16.83 -4.84 -9.68
N LYS A 89 -15.56 -4.86 -9.27
CA LYS A 89 -14.78 -6.10 -9.07
C LYS A 89 -15.23 -6.87 -7.82
N MET A 90 -15.54 -6.14 -6.74
CA MET A 90 -15.84 -6.72 -5.42
C MET A 90 -17.12 -6.14 -4.82
N PRO A 91 -18.32 -6.53 -5.32
CA PRO A 91 -19.59 -5.98 -4.83
C PRO A 91 -19.88 -6.22 -3.34
N SER A 92 -19.23 -7.23 -2.73
CA SER A 92 -19.38 -7.57 -1.31
C SER A 92 -18.38 -6.89 -0.38
N ALA A 93 -17.41 -6.15 -0.91
CA ALA A 93 -16.42 -5.43 -0.09
C ALA A 93 -17.02 -4.19 0.57
N HIS A 94 -16.57 -3.88 1.78
CA HIS A 94 -16.90 -2.65 2.49
C HIS A 94 -15.98 -1.52 2.04
N LEU A 95 -16.47 -0.65 1.15
CA LEU A 95 -15.67 0.42 0.55
C LEU A 95 -16.10 1.78 1.09
N LEU A 96 -15.15 2.54 1.64
CA LEU A 96 -15.36 3.85 2.23
C LEU A 96 -14.47 4.89 1.56
N GLN A 97 -15.03 6.04 1.21
CA GLN A 97 -14.22 7.16 0.73
C GLN A 97 -13.56 7.86 1.92
N ALA A 98 -12.24 7.78 2.00
CA ALA A 98 -11.46 8.39 3.07
C ALA A 98 -10.03 8.70 2.64
N ASP A 99 -9.48 9.79 3.14
CA ASP A 99 -8.04 10.11 3.02
C ASP A 99 -7.27 9.45 4.17
N ILE A 100 -6.21 8.70 3.83
CA ILE A 100 -5.31 8.04 4.79
C ILE A 100 -4.74 9.03 5.82
N LEU A 101 -4.52 10.29 5.44
CA LEU A 101 -3.95 11.31 6.32
C LEU A 101 -4.99 12.07 7.16
N ALA A 102 -6.27 11.98 6.80
CA ALA A 102 -7.35 12.62 7.56
C ALA A 102 -7.78 11.80 8.79
N GLU A 103 -8.81 12.25 9.48
CA GLU A 103 -9.49 11.44 10.49
C GLU A 103 -10.23 10.28 9.81
N TRP A 104 -10.02 9.07 10.30
CA TRP A 104 -10.64 7.90 9.71
C TRP A 104 -12.09 7.71 10.15
N PRO A 105 -12.97 7.24 9.23
CA PRO A 105 -14.36 6.94 9.57
C PRO A 105 -14.49 5.99 10.77
N SER A 106 -15.49 6.21 11.60
CA SER A 106 -15.74 5.38 12.78
C SER A 106 -15.95 3.92 12.47
N GLU A 107 -16.45 3.60 11.28
CA GLU A 107 -16.66 2.27 10.75
C GLU A 107 -15.35 1.44 10.69
N LEU A 108 -14.21 2.09 10.51
CA LEU A 108 -12.90 1.43 10.50
C LEU A 108 -12.43 1.01 11.90
N LYS A 109 -13.02 1.54 12.98
CA LYS A 109 -12.64 1.22 14.37
C LYS A 109 -13.14 -0.18 14.81
N THR A 110 -13.39 -1.07 13.87
CA THR A 110 -13.82 -2.47 14.15
C THR A 110 -12.65 -3.41 14.44
N GLY A 111 -11.43 -2.96 14.14
CA GLY A 111 -10.21 -3.76 14.23
C GLY A 111 -10.04 -4.74 13.06
N PHE A 112 -8.81 -4.81 12.53
CA PHE A 112 -8.46 -5.64 11.37
C PHE A 112 -7.36 -6.63 11.73
N ASP A 113 -7.47 -7.85 11.18
CA ASP A 113 -6.46 -8.89 11.33
C ASP A 113 -5.28 -8.65 10.41
N ARG A 114 -5.54 -8.04 9.24
CA ARG A 114 -4.54 -7.64 8.26
C ARG A 114 -4.84 -6.25 7.72
N ILE A 115 -3.80 -5.46 7.57
CA ILE A 115 -3.87 -4.18 6.88
C ILE A 115 -2.86 -4.24 5.76
N VAL A 116 -3.32 -4.08 4.53
CA VAL A 116 -2.49 -4.16 3.33
C VAL A 116 -2.51 -2.83 2.57
N SER A 117 -1.48 -2.58 1.78
CA SER A 117 -1.44 -1.45 0.86
C SER A 117 -0.44 -1.73 -0.26
N ALA A 118 -0.74 -1.30 -1.47
CA ALA A 118 0.17 -1.42 -2.60
C ALA A 118 0.25 -0.11 -3.40
N TYR A 119 1.47 0.37 -3.66
CA TYR A 119 1.74 1.56 -4.48
C TYR A 119 1.01 2.83 -4.02
N VAL A 120 1.01 3.09 -2.71
CA VAL A 120 0.35 4.25 -2.08
C VAL A 120 1.32 5.10 -1.26
N PHE A 121 2.15 4.45 -0.47
CA PHE A 121 2.96 5.14 0.52
C PHE A 121 4.09 5.98 -0.10
N HIS A 122 4.50 5.73 -1.36
CA HIS A 122 5.47 6.58 -2.05
C HIS A 122 4.99 8.03 -2.21
N HIS A 123 3.70 8.31 -2.12
CA HIS A 123 3.18 9.68 -2.08
C HIS A 123 3.47 10.42 -0.77
N PHE A 124 3.98 9.76 0.26
CA PHE A 124 4.24 10.34 1.58
C PHE A 124 5.74 10.40 1.86
N ASN A 125 6.22 11.49 2.44
CA ASN A 125 7.57 11.53 2.96
C ASN A 125 7.74 10.56 4.15
N LEU A 126 8.99 10.28 4.55
CA LEU A 126 9.29 9.28 5.55
C LEU A 126 8.58 9.55 6.89
N GLU A 127 8.58 10.79 7.37
CA GLU A 127 7.92 11.16 8.63
C GLU A 127 6.42 10.86 8.60
N THR A 128 5.76 11.18 7.49
CA THR A 128 4.33 10.92 7.29
C THR A 128 4.04 9.42 7.22
N LYS A 129 4.87 8.64 6.49
CA LYS A 129 4.77 7.18 6.45
C LYS A 129 4.77 6.58 7.85
N LEU A 130 5.74 7.00 8.67
CA LEU A 130 5.89 6.51 10.04
C LEU A 130 4.68 6.86 10.92
N LYS A 131 4.18 8.09 10.83
CA LYS A 131 2.98 8.52 11.57
C LYS A 131 1.74 7.71 11.16
N VAL A 132 1.56 7.44 9.87
CA VAL A 132 0.44 6.62 9.39
C VAL A 132 0.55 5.21 9.93
N ILE A 133 1.72 4.58 9.87
CA ILE A 133 1.93 3.21 10.38
C ILE A 133 1.69 3.16 11.90
N GLU A 134 2.18 4.14 12.66
CA GLU A 134 1.92 4.24 14.10
C GLU A 134 0.43 4.36 14.42
N ARG A 135 -0.30 5.18 13.66
CA ARG A 135 -1.76 5.27 13.79
C ARG A 135 -2.45 3.95 13.48
N ILE A 136 -2.04 3.25 12.42
CA ILE A 136 -2.56 1.94 12.06
C ILE A 136 -2.37 0.94 13.21
N LEU A 137 -1.16 0.87 13.77
CA LEU A 137 -0.83 -0.01 14.89
C LEU A 137 -1.71 0.25 16.12
N ASN A 138 -2.00 1.52 16.40
CA ASN A 138 -2.70 1.92 17.62
C ASN A 138 -4.24 1.94 17.48
N GLU A 139 -4.76 2.23 16.29
CA GLU A 139 -6.19 2.53 16.11
C GLU A 139 -6.96 1.44 15.36
N LEU A 140 -6.29 0.68 14.47
CA LEU A 140 -6.96 -0.20 13.53
C LEU A 140 -6.55 -1.66 13.64
N LEU A 141 -5.31 -1.95 14.05
CA LEU A 141 -4.78 -3.30 14.05
C LEU A 141 -5.22 -4.05 15.30
N ARG A 142 -5.68 -5.29 15.13
CA ARG A 142 -5.96 -6.22 16.24
C ARG A 142 -4.67 -6.77 16.84
N ASP A 143 -4.78 -7.33 18.05
CA ASP A 143 -3.70 -8.14 18.64
C ASP A 143 -3.32 -9.28 17.67
N ASN A 144 -2.01 -9.51 17.48
CA ASN A 144 -1.46 -10.44 16.50
C ASN A 144 -1.77 -10.10 15.01
N GLY A 145 -2.26 -8.89 14.74
CA GLY A 145 -2.45 -8.41 13.38
C GLY A 145 -1.13 -8.14 12.67
N ARG A 146 -1.18 -7.97 11.33
CA ARG A 146 -0.03 -7.66 10.50
C ARG A 146 -0.35 -6.50 9.56
N ILE A 147 0.65 -5.65 9.32
CA ILE A 147 0.61 -4.64 8.26
C ILE A 147 1.56 -5.12 7.16
N ILE A 148 1.10 -5.15 5.91
CA ILE A 148 1.90 -5.53 4.76
C ILE A 148 1.81 -4.41 3.71
N ILE A 149 2.95 -3.78 3.41
CA ILE A 149 3.03 -2.67 2.46
C ILE A 149 3.96 -3.07 1.32
N GLY A 150 3.45 -3.10 0.10
CA GLY A 150 4.24 -3.25 -1.11
C GLY A 150 4.33 -1.90 -1.84
N ASP A 151 5.52 -1.52 -2.27
CA ASP A 151 5.70 -0.22 -2.88
C ASP A 151 7.00 -0.13 -3.71
N THR A 152 7.17 0.96 -4.45
CA THR A 152 8.46 1.32 -5.04
C THR A 152 9.47 1.54 -3.92
N SER A 153 10.45 0.63 -3.85
CA SER A 153 11.34 0.50 -2.71
C SER A 153 12.67 -0.12 -3.06
N TYR A 154 13.68 0.26 -2.30
CA TYR A 154 15.08 -0.17 -2.44
C TYR A 154 15.63 -0.68 -1.11
N PRO A 155 16.63 -1.58 -1.12
CA PRO A 155 17.19 -2.17 0.11
C PRO A 155 17.94 -1.13 0.97
N SER A 156 18.40 -0.03 0.35
CA SER A 156 19.13 1.03 1.05
C SER A 156 19.01 2.38 0.37
N PHE A 157 19.32 3.44 1.12
CA PHE A 157 19.47 4.80 0.60
C PHE A 157 20.46 4.85 -0.58
N ALA A 158 21.60 4.14 -0.48
CA ALA A 158 22.60 4.09 -1.54
C ALA A 158 22.04 3.43 -2.81
N ALA A 159 21.28 2.34 -2.67
CA ALA A 159 20.63 1.66 -3.80
C ALA A 159 19.60 2.59 -4.47
N ARG A 160 18.74 3.26 -3.68
CA ARG A 160 17.78 4.25 -4.20
C ARG A 160 18.49 5.40 -4.93
N ALA A 161 19.57 5.94 -4.36
CA ALA A 161 20.32 7.01 -4.98
C ALA A 161 21.00 6.60 -6.30
N ASN A 162 21.42 5.35 -6.43
CA ASN A 162 21.96 4.81 -7.69
C ASN A 162 20.84 4.61 -8.72
N ALA A 163 19.71 4.00 -8.33
CA ALA A 163 18.55 3.84 -9.20
C ALA A 163 18.07 5.19 -9.78
N ARG A 164 18.02 6.26 -8.96
CA ARG A 164 17.69 7.61 -9.42
C ARG A 164 18.61 8.11 -10.55
N LYS A 165 19.91 7.77 -10.51
CA LYS A 165 20.86 8.16 -11.57
C LYS A 165 20.64 7.34 -12.85
N GLU A 166 20.32 6.06 -12.70
CA GLU A 166 20.11 5.14 -13.83
C GLU A 166 18.77 5.38 -14.51
N LEU A 167 17.75 5.78 -13.75
CA LEU A 167 16.38 6.00 -14.19
C LEU A 167 16.03 7.50 -14.36
N ILE A 168 17.03 8.35 -14.56
CA ILE A 168 16.88 9.82 -14.52
C ILE A 168 15.76 10.35 -15.44
N ASP A 169 15.55 9.71 -16.57
CA ASP A 169 14.55 10.12 -17.58
C ASP A 169 13.10 9.77 -17.20
N VAL A 170 12.92 8.85 -16.23
CA VAL A 170 11.59 8.36 -15.78
C VAL A 170 11.40 8.48 -14.28
N TRP A 171 12.40 8.99 -13.57
CA TRP A 171 12.33 9.16 -12.13
C TRP A 171 11.47 10.36 -11.76
N ASP A 172 10.49 10.15 -10.87
CA ASP A 172 9.67 11.23 -10.33
C ASP A 172 10.26 11.76 -9.02
N ASP A 173 10.77 12.99 -9.05
CA ASP A 173 11.37 13.68 -7.88
C ASP A 173 10.31 14.17 -6.89
N THR A 174 9.04 14.08 -7.22
CA THR A 174 7.93 14.47 -6.35
C THR A 174 7.46 13.31 -5.47
N GLU A 175 7.84 12.07 -5.82
CA GLU A 175 7.56 10.87 -5.05
C GLU A 175 8.67 10.56 -4.03
N PHE A 176 8.27 9.88 -2.96
CA PHE A 176 9.15 9.53 -1.84
C PHE A 176 9.35 8.01 -1.77
N TYR A 177 10.10 7.47 -2.72
CA TYR A 177 10.40 6.03 -2.75
C TYR A 177 11.12 5.58 -1.48
N TRP A 178 10.82 4.37 -1.04
CA TRP A 178 11.34 3.85 0.21
C TRP A 178 12.81 3.42 0.11
N ALA A 179 13.52 3.46 1.26
CA ALA A 179 14.78 2.77 1.46
C ALA A 179 14.70 2.00 2.80
N ALA A 180 14.92 0.69 2.75
CA ALA A 180 14.65 -0.18 3.90
C ALA A 180 15.59 0.09 5.08
N ASP A 181 16.80 0.54 4.84
CA ASP A 181 17.76 0.92 5.91
C ASP A 181 17.34 2.21 6.64
N GLU A 182 16.69 3.16 5.97
CA GLU A 182 16.16 4.38 6.61
C GLU A 182 15.10 4.03 7.67
N ILE A 183 14.25 3.05 7.38
CA ILE A 183 13.18 2.63 8.29
C ILE A 183 13.73 1.85 9.48
N LYS A 184 14.76 1.02 9.26
CA LYS A 184 15.43 0.26 10.32
C LYS A 184 16.19 1.16 11.31
N LEU A 185 16.67 2.32 10.86
CA LEU A 185 17.35 3.30 11.70
C LEU A 185 16.37 4.11 12.57
N MET A 186 15.11 4.20 12.16
CA MET A 186 14.08 4.83 12.95
C MET A 186 13.65 3.85 14.04
N SER A 187 14.03 4.15 15.28
CA SER A 187 13.59 3.35 16.41
C SER A 187 12.09 3.52 16.64
N TRP A 188 11.32 2.52 16.21
CA TRP A 188 9.91 2.36 16.62
C TRP A 188 9.81 2.07 18.12
N GLY A 189 10.90 2.27 18.87
CA GLY A 189 11.04 1.71 20.20
C GLY A 189 10.90 0.19 20.14
N ASN A 190 10.31 -0.40 21.18
CA ASN A 190 9.96 -1.83 21.16
C ASN A 190 8.53 -2.05 20.62
N SER A 191 8.02 -1.20 19.72
CA SER A 191 6.59 -1.23 19.33
C SER A 191 6.28 -2.12 18.13
N ALA A 192 7.24 -2.37 17.25
CA ALA A 192 7.02 -3.22 16.08
C ALA A 192 8.32 -3.82 15.51
N HIS A 193 8.20 -5.01 14.92
CA HIS A 193 9.25 -5.65 14.13
C HIS A 193 8.95 -5.45 12.64
N ILE A 194 9.98 -5.04 11.87
CA ILE A 194 9.88 -4.79 10.44
C ILE A 194 10.80 -5.72 9.68
N VAL A 195 10.23 -6.48 8.75
CA VAL A 195 10.95 -7.31 7.78
C VAL A 195 10.75 -6.73 6.39
N TYR A 196 11.83 -6.60 5.63
CA TYR A 196 11.82 -6.12 4.26
C TYR A 196 12.29 -7.21 3.31
N GLU A 197 11.63 -7.31 2.16
CA GLU A 197 11.97 -8.19 1.06
C GLU A 197 11.94 -7.43 -0.27
N GLN A 198 13.04 -7.48 -1.05
CA GLN A 198 13.08 -6.94 -2.40
C GLN A 198 12.42 -7.92 -3.37
N ILE A 199 11.49 -7.45 -4.19
CA ILE A 199 10.70 -8.28 -5.12
C ILE A 199 11.19 -8.12 -6.56
N SER A 200 11.53 -6.89 -6.96
CA SER A 200 12.04 -6.55 -8.29
C SER A 200 13.16 -5.53 -8.19
N SER A 201 13.63 -4.98 -9.29
CA SER A 201 14.69 -3.95 -9.28
C SER A 201 14.24 -2.67 -8.56
N CYS A 202 12.92 -2.39 -8.51
CA CYS A 202 12.35 -1.17 -7.93
C CYS A 202 11.18 -1.42 -6.97
N GLY A 203 10.73 -2.66 -6.77
CA GLY A 203 9.62 -3.01 -5.89
C GLY A 203 10.05 -3.81 -4.68
N GLY A 204 9.48 -3.53 -3.50
CA GLY A 204 9.74 -4.26 -2.27
C GLY A 204 8.55 -4.32 -1.34
N VAL A 205 8.53 -5.29 -0.43
CA VAL A 205 7.45 -5.51 0.53
C VAL A 205 7.97 -5.40 1.96
N TYR A 206 7.22 -4.71 2.79
CA TYR A 206 7.42 -4.56 4.22
C TYR A 206 6.35 -5.35 4.98
N LEU A 207 6.78 -6.29 5.82
CA LEU A 207 5.94 -6.92 6.83
C LEU A 207 6.23 -6.25 8.18
N ILE A 208 5.19 -5.70 8.81
CA ILE A 208 5.27 -5.00 10.09
C ILE A 208 4.34 -5.73 11.06
N VAL A 209 4.90 -6.18 12.17
CA VAL A 209 4.17 -6.87 13.24
C VAL A 209 4.40 -6.15 14.57
N PRO A 210 3.38 -6.02 15.42
CA PRO A 210 3.57 -5.53 16.79
C PRO A 210 4.63 -6.35 17.54
N ALA A 211 5.37 -5.71 18.46
CA ALA A 211 6.42 -6.35 19.25
C ALA A 211 5.86 -7.19 20.40
#